data_93310992629c619f2813b46fb3adac64
#
_entry.id   93310992629c619f2813b46fb3adac64
#
_cell.length_a   1.000
_cell.length_b   1.000
_cell.length_c   1.000
_cell.angle_alpha   90.00
_cell.angle_beta   90.00
_cell.angle_gamma   90.00
#
_symmetry.space_group_name_H-M   'P 1'
#
loop_
_entity.id
_entity.type
_entity.pdbx_description
1 polymer ?
#
loop_
_entity_poly.entity_id
_entity_poly.type
_entity_poly.pdbx_seq_one_letter_code
_entity_poly.pdbx_strand_id
1 'polypeptide(L)'
;MCIDIKKFCLCAPMDGYKYTIITILFYPEHIIQEYDLWKKVRNSFIYLEIRRSIYGSPQADMLSNKYLKDKLPPHIYYEAPCTHNLWKHIYRTLQFSLVVDNFGVKYVGKEHVYHLILTLKSEFTISKY
;
A
#
# COMPACT_ATOMS: atom_id res chain seq x y z
N MET A 1 -4.67 16.00 10.64
CA MET A 1 -5.53 15.48 9.57
C MET A 1 -5.15 14.04 9.29
N CYS A 2 -6.08 13.21 8.88
CA CYS A 2 -5.80 11.84 8.43
C CYS A 2 -6.21 11.71 6.96
N ILE A 3 -5.36 11.08 6.15
CA ILE A 3 -5.64 10.77 4.75
C ILE A 3 -5.63 9.24 4.64
N ASP A 4 -6.69 8.68 4.09
CA ASP A 4 -6.81 7.25 3.83
C ASP A 4 -6.63 6.96 2.34
N ILE A 5 -5.68 6.08 2.01
CA ILE A 5 -5.41 5.66 0.63
C ILE A 5 -6.01 4.27 0.39
N LYS A 6 -6.90 4.21 -0.59
CA LYS A 6 -7.60 2.98 -0.94
C LYS A 6 -6.61 1.88 -1.37
N LYS A 7 -6.62 0.79 -0.62
CA LYS A 7 -5.82 -0.41 -0.92
C LYS A 7 -4.32 -0.14 -1.02
N PHE A 8 -3.79 0.80 -0.24
CA PHE A 8 -2.39 1.24 -0.34
C PHE A 8 -1.39 0.07 -0.29
N CYS A 9 -1.53 -0.81 0.69
CA CYS A 9 -0.69 -1.98 0.83
C CYS A 9 -0.67 -2.84 -0.44
N LEU A 10 -1.84 -3.03 -1.09
CA LEU A 10 -1.96 -3.80 -2.32
C LEU A 10 -1.35 -3.11 -3.55
N CYS A 11 -0.95 -1.83 -3.45
CA CYS A 11 -0.24 -1.15 -4.53
C CYS A 11 1.24 -1.52 -4.57
N ALA A 12 1.84 -1.88 -3.42
CA ALA A 12 3.25 -2.22 -3.33
C ALA A 12 3.54 -3.60 -3.97
N PRO A 13 4.48 -3.69 -4.94
CA PRO A 13 4.88 -4.97 -5.51
C PRO A 13 5.63 -5.81 -4.49
N MET A 14 5.54 -7.13 -4.62
CA MET A 14 6.34 -8.06 -3.83
C MET A 14 7.77 -8.11 -4.33
N ASP A 15 8.72 -8.17 -3.40
CA ASP A 15 10.11 -8.51 -3.69
C ASP A 15 10.28 -10.03 -3.71
N GLY A 16 10.30 -10.62 -4.89
CA GLY A 16 10.45 -12.06 -5.10
C GLY A 16 9.13 -12.84 -5.06
N TYR A 17 9.26 -14.13 -5.37
CA TYR A 17 8.11 -15.02 -5.48
C TYR A 17 7.65 -15.51 -4.11
N LYS A 18 6.39 -15.29 -3.79
CA LYS A 18 5.70 -15.81 -2.62
C LYS A 18 4.49 -16.60 -3.06
N TYR A 19 4.22 -17.68 -2.38
CA TYR A 19 3.06 -18.53 -2.67
C TYR A 19 2.25 -18.74 -1.39
N THR A 20 0.95 -18.85 -1.55
CA THR A 20 0.03 -19.32 -0.52
C THR A 20 -0.75 -20.52 -1.03
N ILE A 21 -1.17 -21.36 -0.10
CA ILE A 21 -1.93 -22.58 -0.39
C ILE A 21 -3.28 -22.43 0.28
N ILE A 22 -4.34 -22.58 -0.49
CA ILE A 22 -5.72 -22.46 0.02
C ILE A 22 -6.52 -23.65 -0.47
N THR A 23 -7.29 -24.26 0.43
CA THR A 23 -8.22 -25.32 0.07
C THR A 23 -9.34 -24.80 -0.82
N ILE A 24 -9.68 -25.51 -1.90
CA ILE A 24 -10.75 -25.10 -2.84
C ILE A 24 -12.08 -24.83 -2.14
N LEU A 25 -12.37 -25.50 -1.03
CA LEU A 25 -13.60 -25.35 -0.26
C LEU A 25 -13.80 -23.96 0.37
N PHE A 26 -12.72 -23.19 0.51
CA PHE A 26 -12.79 -21.82 1.05
C PHE A 26 -13.08 -20.75 -0.01
N TYR A 27 -13.15 -21.13 -1.28
CA TYR A 27 -13.47 -20.19 -2.35
C TYR A 27 -14.98 -20.11 -2.58
N PRO A 28 -15.53 -18.89 -2.70
CA PRO A 28 -16.90 -18.72 -3.18
C PRO A 28 -17.08 -19.30 -4.57
N GLU A 29 -18.25 -19.88 -4.84
CA GLU A 29 -18.55 -20.55 -6.11
C GLU A 29 -18.32 -19.65 -7.33
N HIS A 30 -18.69 -18.37 -7.24
CA HIS A 30 -18.49 -17.41 -8.34
C HIS A 30 -17.01 -17.20 -8.69
N ILE A 31 -16.11 -17.24 -7.68
CA ILE A 31 -14.66 -17.15 -7.91
C ILE A 31 -14.12 -18.42 -8.56
N ILE A 32 -14.63 -19.57 -8.12
CA ILE A 32 -14.25 -20.87 -8.70
C ILE A 32 -14.57 -20.91 -10.19
N GLN A 33 -15.76 -20.43 -10.57
CA GLN A 33 -16.22 -20.38 -11.96
C GLN A 33 -15.47 -19.32 -12.77
N GLU A 34 -15.33 -18.09 -12.24
CA GLU A 34 -14.66 -16.97 -12.92
C GLU A 34 -13.22 -17.30 -13.31
N TYR A 35 -12.47 -17.96 -12.43
CA TYR A 35 -11.06 -18.27 -12.61
C TYR A 35 -10.80 -19.73 -13.01
N ASP A 36 -11.85 -20.52 -13.26
CA ASP A 36 -11.78 -21.94 -13.65
C ASP A 36 -10.88 -22.75 -12.68
N LEU A 37 -11.12 -22.54 -11.38
CA LEU A 37 -10.22 -23.03 -10.34
C LEU A 37 -10.19 -24.54 -10.25
N TRP A 38 -11.27 -25.25 -10.63
CA TRP A 38 -11.30 -26.71 -10.64
C TRP A 38 -10.18 -27.33 -11.47
N LYS A 39 -9.80 -26.70 -12.58
CA LYS A 39 -8.66 -27.16 -13.42
C LYS A 39 -7.30 -26.96 -12.77
N LYS A 40 -7.22 -26.11 -11.73
CA LYS A 40 -5.98 -25.73 -11.04
C LYS A 40 -5.80 -26.42 -9.70
N VAL A 41 -6.80 -27.18 -9.24
CA VAL A 41 -6.76 -27.92 -7.99
C VAL A 41 -5.75 -29.07 -8.06
N ARG A 42 -4.92 -29.18 -7.02
CA ARG A 42 -4.05 -30.32 -6.78
C ARG A 42 -4.20 -30.77 -5.32
N ASN A 43 -4.59 -32.01 -5.12
CA ASN A 43 -4.84 -32.60 -3.78
C ASN A 43 -5.77 -31.71 -2.91
N SER A 44 -6.86 -31.22 -3.48
CA SER A 44 -7.83 -30.31 -2.84
C SER A 44 -7.31 -28.90 -2.53
N PHE A 45 -6.12 -28.55 -2.97
CA PHE A 45 -5.49 -27.25 -2.75
C PHE A 45 -5.27 -26.48 -4.05
N ILE A 46 -5.28 -25.16 -3.93
CA ILE A 46 -4.87 -24.21 -4.97
C ILE A 46 -3.64 -23.48 -4.50
N TYR A 47 -2.64 -23.37 -5.36
CA TYR A 47 -1.39 -22.66 -5.15
C TYR A 47 -1.51 -21.29 -5.84
N LEU A 48 -1.40 -20.21 -5.07
CA LEU A 48 -1.50 -18.84 -5.55
C LEU A 48 -0.16 -18.13 -5.41
N GLU A 49 0.28 -17.52 -6.49
CA GLU A 49 1.40 -16.58 -6.45
C GLU A 49 0.95 -15.24 -5.91
N ILE A 50 1.63 -14.73 -4.88
CA ILE A 50 1.38 -13.42 -4.30
C ILE A 50 2.28 -12.42 -5.02
N ARG A 51 1.70 -11.56 -5.86
CA ARG A 51 2.40 -10.53 -6.64
C ARG A 51 2.42 -9.15 -6.01
N ARG A 52 1.54 -8.92 -5.06
CA ARG A 52 1.37 -7.64 -4.36
C ARG A 52 1.40 -7.87 -2.86
N SER A 53 1.83 -6.86 -2.12
CA SER A 53 1.79 -6.91 -0.67
C SER A 53 0.36 -7.16 -0.16
N ILE A 54 0.23 -7.94 0.89
CA ILE A 54 -1.07 -8.32 1.49
C ILE A 54 -1.09 -7.82 2.93
N TYR A 55 -2.23 -7.27 3.35
CA TYR A 55 -2.47 -6.89 4.74
C TYR A 55 -2.19 -8.05 5.69
N GLY A 56 -1.52 -7.75 6.81
CA GLY A 56 -1.11 -8.76 7.79
C GLY A 56 0.14 -9.56 7.40
N SER A 57 0.71 -9.33 6.23
CA SER A 57 2.02 -9.88 5.89
C SER A 57 3.12 -9.21 6.73
N PRO A 58 4.08 -9.95 7.29
CA PRO A 58 5.20 -9.36 8.04
C PRO A 58 6.03 -8.35 7.24
N GLN A 59 5.96 -8.40 5.92
CA GLN A 59 6.70 -7.53 5.00
C GLN A 59 5.87 -6.34 4.50
N ALA A 60 4.59 -6.27 4.83
CA ALA A 60 3.68 -5.27 4.26
C ALA A 60 4.14 -3.84 4.52
N ASP A 61 4.53 -3.52 5.75
CA ASP A 61 4.98 -2.18 6.13
C ASP A 61 6.29 -1.79 5.43
N MET A 62 7.23 -2.73 5.34
CA MET A 62 8.50 -2.52 4.67
C MET A 62 8.31 -2.26 3.16
N LEU A 63 7.46 -3.07 2.50
CA LEU A 63 7.17 -2.91 1.07
C LEU A 63 6.41 -1.61 0.79
N SER A 64 5.47 -1.25 1.66
CA SER A 64 4.71 -0.01 1.57
C SER A 64 5.61 1.22 1.73
N ASN A 65 6.54 1.19 2.70
CA ASN A 65 7.53 2.26 2.88
C ASN A 65 8.48 2.34 1.66
N LYS A 66 8.99 1.21 1.18
CA LYS A 66 9.81 1.17 -0.02
C LYS A 66 9.08 1.78 -1.22
N TYR A 67 7.81 1.45 -1.39
CA TYR A 67 6.98 2.01 -2.46
C TYR A 67 6.82 3.54 -2.35
N LEU A 68 6.68 4.10 -1.14
CA LEU A 68 6.73 5.56 -0.92
C LEU A 68 8.09 6.15 -1.26
N LYS A 69 9.18 5.47 -0.93
CA LYS A 69 10.54 5.91 -1.27
C LYS A 69 10.79 6.02 -2.77
N ASP A 70 10.09 5.22 -3.55
CA ASP A 70 10.17 5.27 -5.01
C ASP A 70 9.28 6.39 -5.60
N LYS A 71 8.15 6.70 -4.94
CA LYS A 71 7.12 7.59 -5.49
C LYS A 71 7.21 9.05 -5.03
N LEU A 72 7.64 9.31 -3.81
CA LEU A 72 7.58 10.64 -3.21
C LEU A 72 8.78 11.57 -3.50
N PRO A 73 10.03 11.09 -3.69
CA PRO A 73 11.16 11.97 -3.94
C PRO A 73 11.01 12.91 -5.15
N PRO A 74 10.40 12.52 -6.28
CA PRO A 74 10.14 13.44 -7.39
C PRO A 74 9.30 14.67 -6.99
N HIS A 75 8.51 14.54 -5.92
CA HIS A 75 7.68 15.61 -5.35
C HIS A 75 8.34 16.34 -4.18
N ILE A 76 9.66 16.15 -3.98
CA ILE A 76 10.49 16.82 -2.98
C ILE A 76 10.10 16.44 -1.53
N TYR A 77 9.56 15.24 -1.35
CA TYR A 77 9.38 14.62 -0.04
C TYR A 77 10.53 13.69 0.29
N TYR A 78 10.90 13.62 1.56
CA TYR A 78 11.94 12.74 2.05
C TYR A 78 11.55 12.12 3.40
N GLU A 79 12.03 10.93 3.67
CA GLU A 79 11.87 10.29 4.98
C GLU A 79 12.85 10.91 5.98
N ALA A 80 12.38 11.22 7.18
CA ALA A 80 13.20 11.82 8.22
C ALA A 80 14.32 10.86 8.67
N PRO A 81 15.56 11.31 8.78
CA PRO A 81 16.64 10.47 9.32
C PRO A 81 16.27 9.89 10.68
N CYS A 82 16.64 8.63 10.92
CA CYS A 82 16.41 7.91 12.18
C CYS A 82 14.94 7.76 12.62
N THR A 83 13.97 8.09 11.77
CA THR A 83 12.55 7.94 12.07
C THR A 83 11.83 7.34 10.88
N HIS A 84 11.70 6.02 10.87
CA HIS A 84 11.00 5.31 9.80
C HIS A 84 9.54 5.75 9.68
N ASN A 85 9.05 5.79 8.46
CA ASN A 85 7.68 6.19 8.11
C ASN A 85 7.31 7.64 8.46
N LEU A 86 8.25 8.49 8.88
CA LEU A 86 8.03 9.93 9.04
C LEU A 86 8.58 10.69 7.84
N TRP A 87 7.71 11.33 7.11
CA TRP A 87 7.99 12.04 5.87
C TRP A 87 7.88 13.55 6.04
N LYS A 88 8.74 14.29 5.39
CA LYS A 88 8.78 15.75 5.39
C LYS A 88 8.94 16.28 3.96
N HIS A 89 8.51 17.51 3.74
CA HIS A 89 8.77 18.23 2.51
C HIS A 89 9.89 19.26 2.75
N ILE A 90 10.80 19.44 1.78
CA ILE A 90 11.97 20.33 1.96
C ILE A 90 11.56 21.78 2.23
N TYR A 91 10.56 22.28 1.50
CA TYR A 91 10.19 23.72 1.54
C TYR A 91 8.83 23.99 2.22
N ARG A 92 8.09 22.97 2.62
CA ARG A 92 6.73 23.14 3.17
C ARG A 92 6.67 22.74 4.63
N THR A 93 5.96 23.53 5.41
CA THR A 93 5.74 23.25 6.83
C THR A 93 4.68 22.16 6.99
N LEU A 94 5.04 20.95 6.58
CA LEU A 94 4.22 19.77 6.77
C LEU A 94 5.08 18.53 6.99
N GLN A 95 4.54 17.61 7.76
CA GLN A 95 5.08 16.26 7.94
C GLN A 95 3.94 15.26 8.05
N PHE A 96 4.18 14.04 7.64
CA PHE A 96 3.20 12.97 7.79
C PHE A 96 3.88 11.65 8.12
N SER A 97 3.13 10.79 8.77
CA SER A 97 3.53 9.41 9.04
C SER A 97 2.55 8.44 8.40
N LEU A 98 3.09 7.34 7.89
CA LEU A 98 2.29 6.23 7.39
C LEU A 98 2.07 5.21 8.51
N VAL A 99 0.82 4.84 8.75
CA VAL A 99 0.43 3.74 9.63
C VAL A 99 -0.54 2.86 8.85
N VAL A 100 -0.06 1.72 8.39
CA VAL A 100 -0.76 0.78 7.51
C VAL A 100 -1.15 1.44 6.18
N ASP A 101 -2.36 1.96 6.04
CA ASP A 101 -2.89 2.67 4.86
C ASP A 101 -3.36 4.10 5.18
N ASN A 102 -3.15 4.53 6.42
CA ASN A 102 -3.51 5.85 6.90
C ASN A 102 -2.31 6.77 7.04
N PHE A 103 -2.44 7.98 6.51
CA PHE A 103 -1.45 9.02 6.64
C PHE A 103 -1.88 10.02 7.72
N GLY A 104 -1.19 10.00 8.86
CA GLY A 104 -1.33 11.02 9.89
C GLY A 104 -0.55 12.28 9.50
N VAL A 105 -1.24 13.39 9.22
CA VAL A 105 -0.64 14.62 8.67
C VAL A 105 -0.68 15.75 9.68
N LYS A 106 0.49 16.32 9.98
CA LYS A 106 0.68 17.57 10.71
C LYS A 106 1.16 18.65 9.74
N TYR A 107 0.51 19.80 9.74
CA TYR A 107 0.83 20.90 8.83
C TYR A 107 0.54 22.26 9.44
N VAL A 108 1.18 23.31 8.90
CA VAL A 108 0.88 24.72 9.17
C VAL A 108 0.60 25.39 7.83
N GLY A 109 -0.63 25.89 7.65
CA GLY A 109 -1.09 26.44 6.36
C GLY A 109 -1.80 25.38 5.49
N LYS A 110 -3.02 25.71 5.05
CA LYS A 110 -3.84 24.80 4.23
C LYS A 110 -3.23 24.48 2.87
N GLU A 111 -2.50 25.42 2.30
CA GLU A 111 -1.81 25.29 1.01
C GLU A 111 -0.80 24.13 1.01
N HIS A 112 -0.15 23.88 2.15
CA HIS A 112 0.82 22.79 2.27
C HIS A 112 0.16 21.42 2.27
N VAL A 113 -0.96 21.26 2.97
CA VAL A 113 -1.70 20.01 2.98
C VAL A 113 -2.41 19.75 1.65
N TYR A 114 -2.91 20.80 0.97
CA TYR A 114 -3.47 20.64 -0.38
C TYR A 114 -2.44 20.15 -1.38
N HIS A 115 -1.19 20.64 -1.29
CA HIS A 115 -0.10 20.12 -2.11
C HIS A 115 0.12 18.61 -1.88
N LEU A 116 0.15 18.15 -0.61
CA LEU A 116 0.27 16.73 -0.30
C LEU A 116 -0.89 15.92 -0.88
N ILE A 117 -2.13 16.40 -0.72
CA ILE A 117 -3.32 15.72 -1.26
C ILE A 117 -3.23 15.60 -2.78
N LEU A 118 -2.80 16.64 -3.49
CA LEU A 118 -2.64 16.59 -4.95
C LEU A 118 -1.54 15.62 -5.35
N THR A 119 -0.39 15.65 -4.66
CA THR A 119 0.70 14.69 -4.87
C THR A 119 0.23 13.25 -4.65
N LEU A 120 -0.47 12.98 -3.55
CA LEU A 120 -0.98 11.63 -3.30
C LEU A 120 -2.05 11.22 -4.31
N LYS A 121 -2.89 12.14 -4.79
CA LYS A 121 -3.90 11.86 -5.83
C LYS A 121 -3.29 11.56 -7.19
N SER A 122 -2.12 12.09 -7.51
CA SER A 122 -1.43 11.77 -8.77
C SER A 122 -0.85 10.35 -8.77
N GLU A 123 -0.53 9.81 -7.60
CA GLU A 123 0.10 8.50 -7.45
C GLU A 123 -0.87 7.41 -6.94
N PHE A 124 -1.90 7.80 -6.19
CA PHE A 124 -2.78 6.88 -5.48
C PHE A 124 -4.26 7.27 -5.55
N THR A 125 -5.13 6.30 -5.31
CA THR A 125 -6.56 6.56 -5.12
C THR A 125 -6.83 6.87 -3.65
N ILE A 126 -7.17 8.11 -3.34
CA ILE A 126 -7.55 8.53 -1.97
C ILE A 126 -9.02 8.18 -1.76
N SER A 127 -9.32 7.53 -0.62
CA SER A 127 -10.69 7.20 -0.22
C SER A 127 -11.30 8.27 0.69
N LYS A 128 -10.48 8.89 1.56
CA LYS A 128 -10.95 9.90 2.52
C LYS A 128 -9.80 10.83 2.96
N TYR A 129 -10.11 12.10 3.27
CA TYR A 129 -9.23 13.07 3.91
C TYR A 129 -10.01 14.14 4.68
#